data_bacd97c60ed658908c75ba381a873d59
#
_entry.id   bacd97c60ed658908c75ba381a873d59
#
_cell.length_a   1.000
_cell.length_b   1.000
_cell.length_c   1.000
_cell.angle_alpha   90.00
_cell.angle_beta   90.00
_cell.angle_gamma   90.00
#
_symmetry.space_group_name_H-M   'P 1'
#
loop_
_entity.id
_entity.type
_entity.pdbx_description
1 polymer ?
#
loop_
_entity_poly.entity_id
_entity_poly.type
_entity_poly.pdbx_seq_one_letter_code
_entity_poly.pdbx_strand_id
1 'polypeptide(L)'
;MMTEKMQKKKTLGNFPNSLHDALEERKQNANLRQLPSQFPKYDFSSNDYLGFAKVKSIAEKASEIVQAADVNPNSSSSSRLIRGNYPLIEEAETKLASFYEAETALIFNSGYVANLGLLSSINTKNAVVFYDELAHASIRDGLQMAHGKAFKFKHNDLTHLAEKIQLLQKRNATSTCYVITEAVFSMDGDGPDLSKLLELCKVYNCYLIVDEAHSNPMFPLKNFLNEDELSEVFARVVTFGKGFGVHGAAILGSAALKSYMVNFSRSFIYSTATSPHTVASIIAAHQHFQKDENQLRYLQENISQFRSVMHQLNLQNHFLESFTQIQSCLIPGNEQVSKAASFLQEKEFDVRAIKSPTVPKGKERLRFCIHSFNNPSEIEAVLKNLAMYLIKSTDNV
;
A
#
# COMPACT_ATOMS: atom_id res chain seq x y z
N MET A 1 -26.29 42.79 26.14
CA MET A 1 -25.66 41.48 26.28
C MET A 1 -25.57 40.70 24.99
N MET A 2 -25.52 41.36 23.81
CA MET A 2 -25.32 40.69 22.51
C MET A 2 -24.08 41.21 21.74
N THR A 3 -23.30 42.08 22.35
CA THR A 3 -22.18 42.81 21.69
C THR A 3 -20.78 42.36 22.15
N GLU A 4 -20.66 41.49 23.15
CA GLU A 4 -19.34 41.07 23.69
C GLU A 4 -18.81 39.72 23.18
N LYS A 5 -19.59 38.96 22.39
CA LYS A 5 -19.15 37.68 21.80
C LYS A 5 -18.56 37.83 20.40
N MET A 6 -18.42 39.02 19.85
CA MET A 6 -17.85 39.26 18.50
C MET A 6 -16.40 39.76 18.49
N GLN A 7 -15.74 39.89 19.62
CA GLN A 7 -14.36 40.32 19.68
C GLN A 7 -13.47 39.18 20.18
N LYS A 8 -12.93 38.42 19.25
CA LYS A 8 -11.57 37.80 19.17
C LYS A 8 -11.49 36.71 18.10
N LYS A 9 -11.93 36.98 16.88
CA LYS A 9 -11.31 36.28 15.73
C LYS A 9 -10.08 37.08 15.34
N LYS A 10 -8.91 36.72 15.92
CA LYS A 10 -7.62 37.09 15.33
C LYS A 10 -7.62 36.53 13.91
N THR A 11 -7.71 37.40 12.92
CA THR A 11 -7.44 37.05 11.53
C THR A 11 -6.02 36.55 11.46
N LEU A 12 -5.86 35.25 11.37
CA LEU A 12 -4.58 34.58 11.06
C LEU A 12 -4.29 34.82 9.57
N GLY A 13 -3.86 36.03 9.19
CA GLY A 13 -3.44 36.37 7.84
C GLY A 13 -4.41 35.89 6.73
N ASN A 14 -3.87 35.40 5.61
CA ASN A 14 -4.63 34.89 4.45
C ASN A 14 -5.09 33.42 4.59
N PHE A 15 -5.19 32.86 5.80
CA PHE A 15 -5.59 31.48 6.01
C PHE A 15 -7.07 31.36 6.39
N PRO A 16 -7.93 30.63 5.63
CA PRO A 16 -9.35 30.52 5.87
C PRO A 16 -9.66 29.93 7.26
N ASN A 17 -10.64 30.51 7.98
CA ASN A 17 -11.03 30.05 9.32
C ASN A 17 -11.48 28.58 9.33
N SER A 18 -12.23 28.13 8.30
CA SER A 18 -12.66 26.73 8.19
C SER A 18 -11.50 25.72 8.16
N LEU A 19 -10.38 26.10 7.57
CA LEU A 19 -9.18 25.26 7.53
C LEU A 19 -8.44 25.28 8.89
N HIS A 20 -8.44 26.46 9.55
CA HIS A 20 -7.91 26.58 10.90
C HIS A 20 -8.72 25.71 11.89
N ASP A 21 -10.05 25.80 11.83
CA ASP A 21 -10.95 25.01 12.69
C ASP A 21 -10.73 23.51 12.48
N ALA A 22 -10.54 23.07 11.24
CA ALA A 22 -10.22 21.67 10.93
C ALA A 22 -8.86 21.20 11.49
N LEU A 23 -7.86 22.08 11.55
CA LEU A 23 -6.57 21.75 12.19
C LEU A 23 -6.70 21.70 13.71
N GLU A 24 -7.45 22.60 14.32
CA GLU A 24 -7.71 22.58 15.77
C GLU A 24 -8.52 21.34 16.19
N GLU A 25 -9.50 20.92 15.39
CA GLU A 25 -10.22 19.66 15.62
C GLU A 25 -9.27 18.47 15.62
N ARG A 26 -8.31 18.42 14.67
CA ARG A 26 -7.29 17.34 14.67
C ARG A 26 -6.40 17.35 15.90
N LYS A 27 -6.03 18.54 16.42
CA LYS A 27 -5.27 18.66 17.67
C LYS A 27 -6.06 18.12 18.85
N GLN A 28 -7.34 18.51 18.98
CA GLN A 28 -8.23 18.07 20.06
C GLN A 28 -8.43 16.53 20.04
N ASN A 29 -8.47 15.93 18.84
CA ASN A 29 -8.62 14.49 18.66
C ASN A 29 -7.28 13.72 18.71
N ALA A 30 -6.16 14.37 19.08
CA ALA A 30 -4.81 13.80 19.12
C ALA A 30 -4.37 13.11 17.82
N ASN A 31 -4.86 13.60 16.66
CA ASN A 31 -4.56 13.03 15.34
C ASN A 31 -3.99 14.05 14.33
N LEU A 32 -3.49 15.21 14.82
CA LEU A 32 -2.75 16.15 13.98
C LEU A 32 -1.46 15.49 13.48
N ARG A 33 -1.25 15.53 12.16
CA ARG A 33 -0.06 14.98 11.51
C ARG A 33 1.04 16.03 11.44
N GLN A 34 2.28 15.59 11.67
CA GLN A 34 3.49 16.40 11.53
C GLN A 34 4.54 15.60 10.76
N LEU A 35 5.37 16.28 9.97
CA LEU A 35 6.52 15.66 9.32
C LEU A 35 7.61 15.46 10.39
N PRO A 36 8.10 14.23 10.59
CA PRO A 36 9.17 13.98 11.55
C PRO A 36 10.49 14.57 11.01
N SER A 37 11.25 15.22 11.89
CA SER A 37 12.58 15.75 11.55
C SER A 37 13.72 14.78 11.89
N GLN A 38 13.46 13.82 12.75
CA GLN A 38 14.39 12.78 13.16
C GLN A 38 13.69 11.44 13.29
N PHE A 39 14.45 10.38 13.15
CA PHE A 39 13.93 9.02 13.27
C PHE A 39 14.75 8.27 14.33
N PRO A 40 14.10 7.47 15.20
CA PRO A 40 14.79 6.54 16.09
C PRO A 40 15.71 5.58 15.32
N LYS A 41 16.69 5.04 16.01
CA LYS A 41 17.77 4.27 15.41
C LYS A 41 17.32 2.96 14.75
N TYR A 42 16.38 2.25 15.38
CA TYR A 42 15.92 0.93 14.94
C TYR A 42 14.60 1.07 14.18
N ASP A 43 14.64 0.85 12.88
CA ASP A 43 13.49 0.99 11.99
C ASP A 43 12.53 -0.21 12.10
N PHE A 44 11.30 0.07 12.53
CA PHE A 44 10.15 -0.81 12.51
C PHE A 44 8.94 -0.11 11.88
N SER A 45 9.15 0.91 11.07
CA SER A 45 8.09 1.76 10.53
C SER A 45 8.10 1.94 9.02
N SER A 46 9.27 1.90 8.37
CA SER A 46 9.36 2.06 6.92
C SER A 46 8.74 0.87 6.17
N ASN A 47 8.50 1.05 4.88
CA ASN A 47 8.05 -0.03 4.01
C ASN A 47 9.21 -0.61 3.16
N ASP A 48 10.46 -0.28 3.47
CA ASP A 48 11.65 -0.82 2.79
C ASP A 48 11.97 -2.24 3.28
N TYR A 49 11.02 -3.16 3.08
CA TYR A 49 11.02 -4.49 3.68
C TYR A 49 12.28 -5.32 3.40
N LEU A 50 12.87 -5.17 2.21
CA LEU A 50 14.11 -5.85 1.82
C LEU A 50 15.37 -5.01 2.02
N GLY A 51 15.24 -3.75 2.48
CA GLY A 51 16.37 -2.84 2.70
C GLY A 51 17.01 -2.32 1.42
N PHE A 52 16.33 -2.42 0.28
CA PHE A 52 16.88 -2.08 -1.03
C PHE A 52 17.11 -0.58 -1.21
N ALA A 53 16.40 0.28 -0.50
CA ALA A 53 16.58 1.72 -0.57
C ALA A 53 18.00 2.18 -0.17
N LYS A 54 18.75 1.34 0.58
CA LYS A 54 20.12 1.64 1.03
C LYS A 54 21.21 0.93 0.21
N VAL A 55 20.84 0.10 -0.76
CA VAL A 55 21.78 -0.72 -1.55
C VAL A 55 22.43 0.13 -2.65
N LYS A 56 23.69 0.51 -2.46
CA LYS A 56 24.44 1.38 -3.37
C LYS A 56 24.55 0.80 -4.78
N SER A 57 24.76 -0.50 -4.91
CA SER A 57 24.89 -1.16 -6.24
C SER A 57 23.63 -1.03 -7.10
N ILE A 58 22.43 -0.88 -6.51
CA ILE A 58 21.20 -0.60 -7.27
C ILE A 58 21.29 0.81 -7.89
N ALA A 59 21.71 1.82 -7.14
CA ALA A 59 21.86 3.19 -7.62
C ALA A 59 22.98 3.32 -8.67
N GLU A 60 24.09 2.64 -8.46
CA GLU A 60 25.20 2.58 -9.41
C GLU A 60 24.75 1.94 -10.72
N LYS A 61 24.07 0.78 -10.65
CA LYS A 61 23.53 0.09 -11.82
C LYS A 61 22.47 0.92 -12.56
N ALA A 62 21.61 1.62 -11.85
CA ALA A 62 20.65 2.55 -12.46
C ALA A 62 21.35 3.66 -13.24
N SER A 63 22.43 4.21 -12.70
CA SER A 63 23.25 5.24 -13.38
C SER A 63 23.91 4.68 -14.65
N GLU A 64 24.47 3.47 -14.60
CA GLU A 64 25.03 2.80 -15.79
C GLU A 64 23.96 2.61 -16.89
N ILE A 65 22.74 2.16 -16.51
CA ILE A 65 21.63 1.95 -17.44
C ILE A 65 21.26 3.27 -18.13
N VAL A 66 21.15 4.38 -17.37
CA VAL A 66 20.83 5.70 -17.93
C VAL A 66 21.93 6.19 -18.87
N GLN A 67 23.21 5.99 -18.51
CA GLN A 67 24.35 6.40 -19.35
C GLN A 67 24.43 5.62 -20.66
N ALA A 68 24.07 4.34 -20.63
CA ALA A 68 24.08 3.47 -21.81
C ALA A 68 22.86 3.69 -22.73
N ALA A 69 21.78 4.27 -22.20
CA ALA A 69 20.56 4.50 -22.96
C ALA A 69 20.60 5.89 -23.65
N ASP A 70 20.08 5.98 -24.87
CA ASP A 70 19.87 7.26 -25.57
C ASP A 70 18.61 7.96 -25.05
N VAL A 71 18.70 8.54 -23.84
CA VAL A 71 17.59 9.19 -23.16
C VAL A 71 18.04 10.47 -22.44
N ASN A 72 17.11 11.40 -22.22
CA ASN A 72 17.36 12.57 -21.38
C ASN A 72 17.48 12.13 -19.90
N PRO A 73 18.62 12.26 -19.21
CA PRO A 73 18.83 11.63 -17.92
C PRO A 73 17.91 12.16 -16.81
N ASN A 74 17.52 13.43 -16.87
CA ASN A 74 16.82 14.09 -15.77
C ASN A 74 15.29 13.97 -15.85
N SER A 75 14.71 13.96 -17.04
CA SER A 75 13.25 14.04 -17.19
C SER A 75 12.78 13.43 -18.52
N SER A 76 11.58 12.86 -18.49
CA SER A 76 10.83 12.49 -19.72
C SER A 76 10.30 13.74 -20.47
N SER A 77 10.32 14.90 -19.85
CA SER A 77 9.92 16.23 -20.40
C SER A 77 8.45 16.39 -20.74
N SER A 78 7.64 15.32 -20.79
CA SER A 78 6.23 15.34 -21.19
C SER A 78 5.47 14.10 -20.74
N SER A 79 4.16 14.05 -21.02
CA SER A 79 3.38 12.82 -20.85
C SER A 79 3.76 11.77 -21.90
N ARG A 80 3.45 10.49 -21.62
CA ARG A 80 3.73 9.34 -22.51
C ARG A 80 3.17 9.54 -23.92
N LEU A 81 2.00 10.12 -24.04
CA LEU A 81 1.31 10.28 -25.32
C LEU A 81 1.83 11.44 -26.17
N ILE A 82 2.64 12.33 -25.62
CA ILE A 82 3.19 13.46 -26.39
C ILE A 82 4.65 13.19 -26.76
N ARG A 83 5.56 13.29 -25.81
CA ARG A 83 7.01 13.09 -26.04
C ARG A 83 7.72 12.36 -24.91
N GLY A 84 6.99 11.98 -23.87
CA GLY A 84 7.54 11.29 -22.69
C GLY A 84 7.64 9.78 -22.82
N ASN A 85 7.31 9.22 -24.01
CA ASN A 85 7.59 7.82 -24.29
C ASN A 85 9.01 7.66 -24.86
N TYR A 86 9.77 6.71 -24.35
CA TYR A 86 11.16 6.47 -24.73
C TYR A 86 11.52 4.98 -24.63
N PRO A 87 12.54 4.50 -25.38
CA PRO A 87 12.82 3.06 -25.49
C PRO A 87 13.06 2.37 -24.15
N LEU A 88 13.75 2.99 -23.18
CA LEU A 88 14.07 2.42 -21.88
C LEU A 88 12.80 2.11 -21.06
N ILE A 89 11.74 2.93 -21.14
CA ILE A 89 10.51 2.66 -20.39
C ILE A 89 9.72 1.50 -21.03
N GLU A 90 9.73 1.36 -22.34
CA GLU A 90 9.12 0.22 -23.03
C GLU A 90 9.87 -1.09 -22.75
N GLU A 91 11.19 -1.03 -22.73
CA GLU A 91 12.04 -2.15 -22.31
C GLU A 91 11.74 -2.57 -20.86
N ALA A 92 11.62 -1.59 -19.95
CA ALA A 92 11.27 -1.85 -18.55
C ALA A 92 9.88 -2.50 -18.42
N GLU A 93 8.88 -2.01 -19.15
CA GLU A 93 7.55 -2.61 -19.20
C GLU A 93 7.58 -4.05 -19.67
N THR A 94 8.37 -4.35 -20.70
CA THR A 94 8.57 -5.73 -21.21
C THR A 94 9.24 -6.63 -20.15
N LYS A 95 10.31 -6.16 -19.49
CA LYS A 95 10.98 -6.89 -18.42
C LYS A 95 10.08 -7.14 -17.22
N LEU A 96 9.28 -6.14 -16.84
CA LEU A 96 8.30 -6.27 -15.74
C LEU A 96 7.21 -7.29 -16.10
N ALA A 97 6.66 -7.25 -17.31
CA ALA A 97 5.67 -8.22 -17.76
C ALA A 97 6.20 -9.65 -17.63
N SER A 98 7.43 -9.89 -18.11
CA SER A 98 8.11 -11.20 -17.97
C SER A 98 8.35 -11.59 -16.51
N PHE A 99 8.85 -10.67 -15.67
CA PHE A 99 9.13 -10.95 -14.25
C PHE A 99 7.90 -11.35 -13.47
N TYR A 100 6.75 -10.70 -13.76
CA TYR A 100 5.49 -10.93 -13.06
C TYR A 100 4.57 -11.95 -13.76
N GLU A 101 5.04 -12.60 -14.83
CA GLU A 101 4.26 -13.58 -15.59
C GLU A 101 2.92 -12.97 -16.06
N ALA A 102 2.98 -11.77 -16.62
CA ALA A 102 1.84 -11.04 -17.17
C ALA A 102 2.04 -10.81 -18.67
N GLU A 103 0.93 -10.67 -19.42
CA GLU A 103 1.02 -10.39 -20.87
C GLU A 103 1.66 -9.02 -21.12
N THR A 104 1.29 -8.02 -20.30
CA THR A 104 1.84 -6.65 -20.39
C THR A 104 2.02 -6.00 -19.03
N ALA A 105 2.85 -4.95 -19.01
CA ALA A 105 2.96 -4.00 -17.91
C ALA A 105 2.82 -2.56 -18.43
N LEU A 106 2.28 -1.67 -17.61
CA LEU A 106 2.21 -0.22 -17.87
C LEU A 106 2.70 0.54 -16.63
N ILE A 107 3.80 1.29 -16.77
CA ILE A 107 4.46 2.00 -15.66
C ILE A 107 3.72 3.29 -15.32
N PHE A 108 3.55 3.54 -14.02
CA PHE A 108 2.99 4.74 -13.39
C PHE A 108 3.97 5.34 -12.38
N ASN A 109 3.81 6.63 -12.07
CA ASN A 109 4.67 7.34 -11.13
C ASN A 109 4.57 6.80 -9.67
N SER A 110 3.44 6.21 -9.28
CA SER A 110 3.25 5.57 -7.97
C SER A 110 2.04 4.65 -7.98
N GLY A 111 1.95 3.76 -6.97
CA GLY A 111 0.77 2.90 -6.78
C GLY A 111 -0.53 3.68 -6.56
N TYR A 112 -0.44 4.83 -5.87
CA TYR A 112 -1.59 5.72 -5.70
C TYR A 112 -2.15 6.18 -7.05
N VAL A 113 -1.27 6.66 -7.93
CA VAL A 113 -1.63 7.15 -9.28
C VAL A 113 -2.10 6.01 -10.18
N ALA A 114 -1.52 4.80 -10.04
CA ALA A 114 -1.93 3.61 -10.77
C ALA A 114 -3.36 3.19 -10.39
N ASN A 115 -3.68 3.05 -9.10
CA ASN A 115 -5.02 2.74 -8.59
C ASN A 115 -6.04 3.79 -9.04
N LEU A 116 -5.70 5.07 -8.88
CA LEU A 116 -6.55 6.18 -9.31
C LEU A 116 -6.89 6.07 -10.79
N GLY A 117 -5.88 5.84 -11.63
CA GLY A 117 -6.02 5.72 -13.07
C GLY A 117 -6.82 4.50 -13.51
N LEU A 118 -6.54 3.34 -12.94
CA LEU A 118 -7.24 2.10 -13.23
C LEU A 118 -8.72 2.24 -12.90
N LEU A 119 -9.03 2.51 -11.63
CA LEU A 119 -10.41 2.44 -11.13
C LEU A 119 -11.29 3.56 -11.66
N SER A 120 -10.76 4.78 -11.83
CA SER A 120 -11.53 5.87 -12.43
C SER A 120 -11.85 5.64 -13.91
N SER A 121 -11.05 4.82 -14.61
CA SER A 121 -11.27 4.56 -16.04
C SER A 121 -12.17 3.36 -16.31
N ILE A 122 -12.04 2.25 -15.56
CA ILE A 122 -12.83 1.02 -15.79
C ILE A 122 -14.22 1.08 -15.17
N ASN A 123 -14.41 1.83 -14.09
CA ASN A 123 -15.71 1.94 -13.40
C ASN A 123 -16.61 2.96 -14.11
N THR A 124 -17.05 2.60 -15.31
CA THR A 124 -17.96 3.38 -16.15
C THR A 124 -19.39 3.34 -15.62
N LYS A 125 -20.31 4.12 -16.22
CA LYS A 125 -21.75 4.14 -15.83
C LYS A 125 -22.42 2.77 -15.83
N ASN A 126 -21.93 1.84 -16.67
CA ASN A 126 -22.45 0.48 -16.81
C ASN A 126 -21.61 -0.55 -16.05
N ALA A 127 -20.75 -0.10 -15.15
CA ALA A 127 -19.92 -0.95 -14.32
C ALA A 127 -20.26 -0.83 -12.84
N VAL A 128 -19.90 -1.86 -12.09
CA VAL A 128 -19.99 -1.90 -10.63
C VAL A 128 -18.71 -2.49 -10.08
N VAL A 129 -18.17 -1.86 -9.05
CA VAL A 129 -16.98 -2.34 -8.34
C VAL A 129 -17.37 -2.69 -6.91
N PHE A 130 -17.06 -3.92 -6.48
CA PHE A 130 -17.06 -4.31 -5.08
C PHE A 130 -15.64 -4.19 -4.53
N TYR A 131 -15.48 -3.55 -3.38
CA TYR A 131 -14.17 -3.33 -2.76
C TYR A 131 -14.20 -3.65 -1.27
N ASP A 132 -13.10 -4.17 -0.75
CA ASP A 132 -12.95 -4.43 0.68
C ASP A 132 -13.05 -3.13 1.49
N GLU A 133 -13.75 -3.16 2.64
CA GLU A 133 -13.96 -1.95 3.44
C GLU A 133 -12.67 -1.35 4.01
N LEU A 134 -11.59 -2.13 4.11
CA LEU A 134 -10.26 -1.68 4.53
C LEU A 134 -9.35 -1.31 3.35
N ALA A 135 -9.85 -1.36 2.11
CA ALA A 135 -9.07 -1.01 0.92
C ALA A 135 -8.40 0.36 1.03
N HIS A 136 -7.19 0.45 0.49
CA HIS A 136 -6.35 1.64 0.54
C HIS A 136 -7.05 2.91 0.02
N ALA A 137 -6.65 4.07 0.52
CA ALA A 137 -7.24 5.36 0.12
C ALA A 137 -7.22 5.58 -1.39
N SER A 138 -6.15 5.19 -2.10
CA SER A 138 -6.05 5.32 -3.56
C SER A 138 -7.14 4.54 -4.33
N ILE A 139 -7.54 3.38 -3.82
CA ILE A 139 -8.64 2.57 -4.37
C ILE A 139 -9.95 3.35 -4.20
N ARG A 140 -10.23 3.81 -2.99
CA ARG A 140 -11.46 4.57 -2.69
C ARG A 140 -11.53 5.88 -3.47
N ASP A 141 -10.43 6.61 -3.59
CA ASP A 141 -10.37 7.88 -4.33
C ASP A 141 -10.56 7.64 -5.85
N GLY A 142 -9.95 6.57 -6.40
CA GLY A 142 -10.17 6.17 -7.78
C GLY A 142 -11.64 5.84 -8.07
N LEU A 143 -12.31 5.16 -7.14
CA LEU A 143 -13.74 4.85 -7.24
C LEU A 143 -14.64 6.09 -7.09
N GLN A 144 -14.25 7.06 -6.24
CA GLN A 144 -14.97 8.33 -6.10
C GLN A 144 -14.88 9.21 -7.35
N MET A 145 -13.78 9.15 -8.09
CA MET A 145 -13.60 9.87 -9.35
C MET A 145 -14.32 9.21 -10.54
N ALA A 146 -14.79 7.99 -10.38
CA ALA A 146 -15.44 7.21 -11.42
C ALA A 146 -16.93 7.57 -11.56
N HIS A 147 -17.52 7.15 -12.68
CA HIS A 147 -18.96 7.37 -12.96
C HIS A 147 -19.84 6.16 -12.61
N GLY A 148 -19.24 5.00 -12.36
CA GLY A 148 -19.92 3.76 -12.00
C GLY A 148 -20.26 3.69 -10.50
N LYS A 149 -20.94 2.63 -10.12
CA LYS A 149 -21.30 2.38 -8.72
C LYS A 149 -20.17 1.61 -8.04
N ALA A 150 -19.93 1.89 -6.75
CA ALA A 150 -19.00 1.15 -5.93
C ALA A 150 -19.65 0.77 -4.60
N PHE A 151 -19.45 -0.48 -4.18
CA PHE A 151 -20.02 -1.02 -2.95
C PHE A 151 -18.92 -1.70 -2.11
N LYS A 152 -18.78 -1.28 -0.88
CA LYS A 152 -17.88 -1.96 0.05
C LYS A 152 -18.47 -3.26 0.56
N PHE A 153 -17.65 -4.27 0.77
CA PHE A 153 -17.99 -5.48 1.51
C PHE A 153 -17.14 -5.56 2.79
N LYS A 154 -17.57 -6.39 3.74
CA LYS A 154 -16.85 -6.57 5.00
C LYS A 154 -15.48 -7.20 4.73
N HIS A 155 -14.51 -6.77 5.52
CA HIS A 155 -13.11 -7.17 5.37
C HIS A 155 -12.93 -8.69 5.30
N ASN A 156 -12.34 -9.15 4.19
CA ASN A 156 -12.08 -10.57 3.86
C ASN A 156 -13.31 -11.51 3.94
N ASP A 157 -14.54 -10.96 3.97
CA ASP A 157 -15.79 -11.75 4.08
C ASP A 157 -16.36 -12.07 2.69
N LEU A 158 -15.98 -13.23 2.15
CA LEU A 158 -16.42 -13.72 0.85
C LEU A 158 -17.93 -14.03 0.81
N THR A 159 -18.53 -14.42 1.95
CA THR A 159 -19.97 -14.67 2.04
C THR A 159 -20.74 -13.38 1.87
N HIS A 160 -20.35 -12.33 2.59
CA HIS A 160 -20.97 -11.02 2.46
C HIS A 160 -20.75 -10.41 1.05
N LEU A 161 -19.58 -10.66 0.42
CA LEU A 161 -19.34 -10.27 -0.97
C LEU A 161 -20.33 -10.97 -1.91
N ALA A 162 -20.47 -12.29 -1.80
CA ALA A 162 -21.39 -13.09 -2.61
C ALA A 162 -22.84 -12.58 -2.50
N GLU A 163 -23.32 -12.35 -1.27
CA GLU A 163 -24.65 -11.81 -1.01
C GLU A 163 -24.87 -10.45 -1.73
N LYS A 164 -23.89 -9.57 -1.67
CA LYS A 164 -23.96 -8.26 -2.34
C LYS A 164 -23.99 -8.38 -3.85
N ILE A 165 -23.18 -9.25 -4.43
CA ILE A 165 -23.15 -9.48 -5.88
C ILE A 165 -24.52 -10.03 -6.33
N GLN A 166 -25.05 -11.05 -5.64
CA GLN A 166 -26.37 -11.65 -5.95
C GLN A 166 -27.50 -10.61 -5.89
N LEU A 167 -27.49 -9.79 -4.83
CA LEU A 167 -28.51 -8.74 -4.67
C LEU A 167 -28.48 -7.73 -5.83
N LEU A 168 -27.28 -7.39 -6.31
CA LEU A 168 -27.12 -6.48 -7.43
C LEU A 168 -27.56 -7.11 -8.75
N GLN A 169 -27.13 -8.35 -9.03
CA GLN A 169 -27.45 -9.08 -10.26
C GLN A 169 -28.96 -9.29 -10.45
N LYS A 170 -29.70 -9.50 -9.35
CA LYS A 170 -31.17 -9.54 -9.37
C LYS A 170 -31.80 -8.23 -9.83
N ARG A 171 -31.10 -7.10 -9.66
CA ARG A 171 -31.61 -5.75 -10.00
C ARG A 171 -31.12 -5.24 -11.35
N ASN A 172 -29.90 -5.62 -11.76
CA ASN A 172 -29.21 -5.13 -12.95
C ASN A 172 -28.31 -6.21 -13.57
N ALA A 173 -28.88 -7.09 -14.36
CA ALA A 173 -28.18 -8.25 -14.95
C ALA A 173 -27.09 -7.89 -16.01
N THR A 174 -26.99 -6.63 -16.44
CA THR A 174 -26.16 -6.24 -17.60
C THR A 174 -24.90 -5.41 -17.24
N SER A 175 -24.65 -5.16 -15.95
CA SER A 175 -23.48 -4.36 -15.54
C SER A 175 -22.20 -5.20 -15.51
N THR A 176 -21.10 -4.66 -16.04
CA THR A 176 -19.78 -5.27 -15.84
C THR A 176 -19.41 -5.21 -14.36
N CYS A 177 -19.06 -6.35 -13.79
CA CYS A 177 -18.75 -6.50 -12.37
C CYS A 177 -17.24 -6.62 -12.15
N TYR A 178 -16.71 -5.83 -11.23
CA TYR A 178 -15.33 -5.92 -10.76
C TYR A 178 -15.31 -6.15 -9.24
N VAL A 179 -14.33 -6.92 -8.79
CA VAL A 179 -13.99 -7.05 -7.37
C VAL A 179 -12.55 -6.61 -7.19
N ILE A 180 -12.28 -5.73 -6.23
CA ILE A 180 -10.92 -5.32 -5.90
C ILE A 180 -10.59 -5.59 -4.44
N THR A 181 -9.40 -6.14 -4.22
CA THR A 181 -8.81 -6.42 -2.90
C THR A 181 -7.32 -6.09 -2.89
N GLU A 182 -6.71 -6.14 -1.71
CA GLU A 182 -5.25 -6.14 -1.53
C GLU A 182 -4.78 -7.56 -1.24
N ALA A 183 -3.64 -7.97 -1.77
CA ALA A 183 -3.06 -9.27 -1.45
C ALA A 183 -2.53 -9.31 0.00
N VAL A 184 -2.04 -8.16 0.49
CA VAL A 184 -1.68 -7.93 1.90
C VAL A 184 -2.15 -6.54 2.29
N PHE A 185 -3.02 -6.46 3.31
CA PHE A 185 -3.56 -5.18 3.78
C PHE A 185 -2.55 -4.41 4.62
N SER A 186 -2.40 -3.14 4.31
CA SER A 186 -1.34 -2.28 4.82
C SER A 186 -1.34 -2.06 6.33
N MET A 187 -2.51 -2.12 6.98
CA MET A 187 -2.66 -1.83 8.41
C MET A 187 -2.79 -3.08 9.27
N ASP A 188 -3.19 -4.18 8.70
CA ASP A 188 -3.50 -5.43 9.40
C ASP A 188 -2.45 -6.51 9.13
N GLY A 189 -1.87 -6.52 7.93
CA GLY A 189 -0.86 -7.51 7.52
C GLY A 189 -1.48 -8.86 7.12
N ASP A 190 -2.79 -8.93 7.04
CA ASP A 190 -3.57 -10.07 6.55
C ASP A 190 -3.95 -9.93 5.08
N GLY A 191 -4.68 -10.88 4.55
CA GLY A 191 -5.20 -10.87 3.19
C GLY A 191 -6.30 -11.91 3.01
N PRO A 192 -7.07 -11.84 1.91
CA PRO A 192 -8.10 -12.82 1.59
C PRO A 192 -7.51 -14.15 1.12
N ASP A 193 -8.31 -15.20 1.15
CA ASP A 193 -8.07 -16.42 0.38
C ASP A 193 -8.31 -16.11 -1.11
N LEU A 194 -7.20 -15.80 -1.82
CA LEU A 194 -7.25 -15.31 -3.20
C LEU A 194 -7.80 -16.36 -4.18
N SER A 195 -7.51 -17.66 -3.97
CA SER A 195 -8.04 -18.73 -4.83
C SER A 195 -9.56 -18.82 -4.70
N LYS A 196 -10.10 -18.85 -3.46
CA LYS A 196 -11.55 -18.82 -3.25
C LYS A 196 -12.21 -17.54 -3.74
N LEU A 197 -11.53 -16.40 -3.61
CA LEU A 197 -12.03 -15.12 -4.12
C LEU A 197 -12.12 -15.14 -5.65
N LEU A 198 -11.10 -15.69 -6.34
CA LEU A 198 -11.11 -15.85 -7.79
C LEU A 198 -12.21 -16.79 -8.24
N GLU A 199 -12.37 -17.95 -7.56
CA GLU A 199 -13.47 -18.88 -7.83
C GLU A 199 -14.84 -18.19 -7.71
N LEU A 200 -15.03 -17.43 -6.63
CA LEU A 200 -16.24 -16.63 -6.44
C LEU A 200 -16.46 -15.65 -7.59
N CYS A 201 -15.41 -14.96 -8.02
CA CYS A 201 -15.48 -14.04 -9.16
C CYS A 201 -15.91 -14.77 -10.44
N LYS A 202 -15.38 -15.98 -10.69
CA LYS A 202 -15.80 -16.82 -11.83
C LYS A 202 -17.28 -17.17 -11.77
N VAL A 203 -17.75 -17.67 -10.62
CA VAL A 203 -19.16 -18.05 -10.42
C VAL A 203 -20.11 -16.91 -10.71
N TYR A 204 -19.75 -15.69 -10.34
CA TYR A 204 -20.59 -14.50 -10.52
C TYR A 204 -20.25 -13.66 -11.74
N ASN A 205 -19.35 -14.14 -12.63
CA ASN A 205 -18.89 -13.40 -13.81
C ASN A 205 -18.38 -12.00 -13.47
N CYS A 206 -17.52 -11.90 -12.45
CA CYS A 206 -16.84 -10.70 -12.02
C CYS A 206 -15.36 -10.74 -12.39
N TYR A 207 -14.76 -9.59 -12.69
CA TYR A 207 -13.34 -9.44 -12.94
C TYR A 207 -12.59 -9.13 -11.65
N LEU A 208 -11.56 -9.92 -11.30
CA LEU A 208 -10.74 -9.72 -10.10
C LEU A 208 -9.60 -8.74 -10.37
N ILE A 209 -9.43 -7.77 -9.47
CA ILE A 209 -8.30 -6.83 -9.42
C ILE A 209 -7.60 -7.01 -8.08
N VAL A 210 -6.26 -7.13 -8.10
CA VAL A 210 -5.46 -7.32 -6.89
C VAL A 210 -4.39 -6.24 -6.78
N ASP A 211 -4.40 -5.50 -5.66
CA ASP A 211 -3.30 -4.61 -5.28
C ASP A 211 -2.25 -5.39 -4.48
N GLU A 212 -1.05 -5.52 -5.06
CA GLU A 212 0.09 -6.23 -4.49
C GLU A 212 1.10 -5.28 -3.79
N ALA A 213 0.69 -4.07 -3.44
CA ALA A 213 1.61 -3.06 -2.93
C ALA A 213 2.39 -3.50 -1.67
N HIS A 214 1.80 -4.32 -0.82
CA HIS A 214 2.42 -4.83 0.40
C HIS A 214 2.83 -6.31 0.33
N SER A 215 2.49 -7.02 -0.75
CA SER A 215 2.93 -8.40 -0.97
C SER A 215 4.15 -8.51 -1.87
N ASN A 216 4.32 -7.58 -2.80
CA ASN A 216 5.39 -7.58 -3.81
C ASN A 216 6.74 -7.07 -3.27
N PRO A 217 7.88 -7.75 -3.47
CA PRO A 217 8.03 -9.09 -4.05
C PRO A 217 8.02 -10.24 -3.01
N MET A 218 7.75 -9.95 -1.73
CA MET A 218 7.91 -10.90 -0.61
C MET A 218 6.94 -12.07 -0.67
N PHE A 219 5.70 -11.79 -1.05
CA PHE A 219 4.60 -12.73 -1.18
C PHE A 219 3.94 -12.52 -2.55
N PRO A 220 4.60 -12.87 -3.67
CA PRO A 220 4.06 -12.65 -5.00
C PRO A 220 2.79 -13.47 -5.21
N LEU A 221 1.90 -12.99 -6.07
CA LEU A 221 0.58 -13.61 -6.29
C LEU A 221 0.66 -15.08 -6.71
N LYS A 222 1.73 -15.48 -7.40
CA LYS A 222 2.01 -16.88 -7.76
C LYS A 222 2.23 -17.84 -6.57
N ASN A 223 2.40 -17.31 -5.35
CA ASN A 223 2.44 -18.14 -4.16
C ASN A 223 1.03 -18.51 -3.65
N PHE A 224 0.01 -17.84 -4.15
CA PHE A 224 -1.40 -18.00 -3.75
C PHE A 224 -2.28 -18.56 -4.86
N LEU A 225 -1.88 -18.37 -6.12
CA LEU A 225 -2.60 -18.77 -7.32
C LEU A 225 -1.66 -19.57 -8.22
N ASN A 226 -2.17 -20.64 -8.84
CA ASN A 226 -1.43 -21.36 -9.87
C ASN A 226 -1.40 -20.54 -11.20
N GLU A 227 -0.67 -21.02 -12.22
CA GLU A 227 -0.49 -20.30 -13.49
C GLU A 227 -1.82 -20.00 -14.21
N ASP A 228 -2.74 -20.98 -14.23
CA ASP A 228 -4.05 -20.81 -14.86
C ASP A 228 -4.87 -19.75 -14.10
N GLU A 229 -4.93 -19.83 -12.77
CA GLU A 229 -5.61 -18.88 -11.90
C GLU A 229 -5.00 -17.46 -12.02
N LEU A 230 -3.67 -17.37 -12.07
CA LEU A 230 -2.97 -16.09 -12.20
C LEU A 230 -3.33 -15.39 -13.53
N SER A 231 -3.46 -16.16 -14.61
CA SER A 231 -3.83 -15.66 -15.94
C SER A 231 -5.25 -15.09 -15.99
N GLU A 232 -6.12 -15.50 -15.07
CA GLU A 232 -7.52 -15.04 -15.00
C GLU A 232 -7.72 -13.77 -14.17
N VAL A 233 -6.68 -13.31 -13.47
CA VAL A 233 -6.73 -12.03 -12.75
C VAL A 233 -6.74 -10.89 -13.76
N PHE A 234 -7.82 -10.10 -13.77
CA PHE A 234 -8.03 -9.03 -14.74
C PHE A 234 -6.96 -7.95 -14.73
N ALA A 235 -6.57 -7.51 -13.54
CA ALA A 235 -5.52 -6.50 -13.35
C ALA A 235 -4.80 -6.70 -12.02
N ARG A 236 -3.48 -6.46 -12.02
CA ARG A 236 -2.63 -6.48 -10.84
C ARG A 236 -1.95 -5.13 -10.72
N VAL A 237 -1.90 -4.57 -9.52
CA VAL A 237 -1.19 -3.31 -9.24
C VAL A 237 0.02 -3.61 -8.39
N VAL A 238 1.22 -3.42 -8.92
CA VAL A 238 2.48 -3.63 -8.20
C VAL A 238 3.16 -2.30 -7.94
N THR A 239 3.82 -2.15 -6.79
CA THR A 239 4.55 -0.93 -6.43
C THR A 239 6.01 -1.24 -6.15
N PHE A 240 6.88 -0.28 -6.46
CA PHE A 240 8.31 -0.44 -6.31
C PHE A 240 8.89 0.38 -5.14
N GLY A 241 8.06 1.24 -4.52
CA GLY A 241 8.45 2.11 -3.41
C GLY A 241 8.48 1.44 -2.03
N LYS A 242 8.22 0.14 -1.96
CA LYS A 242 8.18 -0.63 -0.72
C LYS A 242 9.23 -1.74 -0.75
N GLY A 243 8.88 -2.98 -1.01
CA GLY A 243 9.83 -4.09 -1.00
C GLY A 243 11.03 -3.92 -1.93
N PHE A 244 10.88 -3.23 -3.06
CA PHE A 244 11.99 -2.93 -3.98
C PHE A 244 12.80 -1.67 -3.63
N GLY A 245 12.37 -0.86 -2.67
CA GLY A 245 13.10 0.32 -2.19
C GLY A 245 13.35 1.43 -3.23
N VAL A 246 12.63 1.41 -4.37
CA VAL A 246 12.73 2.42 -5.44
C VAL A 246 11.37 3.06 -5.72
N HIS A 247 11.30 4.04 -6.62
CA HIS A 247 10.05 4.75 -6.87
C HIS A 247 9.30 4.20 -8.09
N GLY A 248 7.95 4.31 -8.10
CA GLY A 248 7.09 3.91 -9.21
C GLY A 248 6.13 2.77 -8.88
N ALA A 249 5.34 2.42 -9.90
CA ALA A 249 4.39 1.31 -9.86
C ALA A 249 4.12 0.81 -11.30
N ALA A 250 3.47 -0.34 -11.43
CA ALA A 250 2.94 -0.79 -12.71
C ALA A 250 1.55 -1.42 -12.55
N ILE A 251 0.76 -1.32 -13.61
CA ILE A 251 -0.43 -2.14 -13.80
C ILE A 251 -0.04 -3.28 -14.74
N LEU A 252 -0.33 -4.50 -14.32
CA LEU A 252 -0.10 -5.73 -15.06
C LEU A 252 -1.45 -6.27 -15.53
N GLY A 253 -1.50 -6.84 -16.73
CA GLY A 253 -2.69 -7.44 -17.29
C GLY A 253 -2.59 -7.65 -18.79
N SER A 254 -3.72 -7.80 -19.47
CA SER A 254 -3.75 -8.08 -20.91
C SER A 254 -3.30 -6.87 -21.76
N ALA A 255 -2.90 -7.15 -23.00
CA ALA A 255 -2.63 -6.11 -24.01
C ALA A 255 -3.84 -5.20 -24.25
N ALA A 256 -5.04 -5.76 -24.17
CA ALA A 256 -6.28 -5.00 -24.29
C ALA A 256 -6.45 -4.02 -23.11
N LEU A 257 -6.16 -4.45 -21.87
CA LEU A 257 -6.19 -3.57 -20.71
C LEU A 257 -5.14 -2.45 -20.82
N LYS A 258 -3.91 -2.76 -21.22
CA LYS A 258 -2.87 -1.75 -21.45
C LYS A 258 -3.32 -0.73 -22.48
N SER A 259 -3.86 -1.18 -23.62
CA SER A 259 -4.39 -0.28 -24.66
C SER A 259 -5.53 0.59 -24.11
N TYR A 260 -6.44 0.02 -23.33
CA TYR A 260 -7.51 0.77 -22.69
C TYR A 260 -6.99 1.84 -21.74
N MET A 261 -6.03 1.49 -20.88
CA MET A 261 -5.43 2.42 -19.91
C MET A 261 -4.72 3.59 -20.60
N VAL A 262 -3.99 3.33 -21.68
CA VAL A 262 -3.32 4.37 -22.48
C VAL A 262 -4.31 5.40 -23.05
N ASN A 263 -5.56 4.98 -23.36
CA ASN A 263 -6.58 5.83 -23.98
C ASN A 263 -7.53 6.48 -22.97
N PHE A 264 -7.75 5.89 -21.79
CA PHE A 264 -8.80 6.31 -20.87
C PHE A 264 -8.33 6.65 -19.45
N SER A 265 -7.13 6.24 -19.03
CA SER A 265 -6.60 6.55 -17.71
C SER A 265 -6.12 7.99 -17.64
N ARG A 266 -6.90 8.86 -17.02
CA ARG A 266 -6.59 10.30 -16.93
C ARG A 266 -5.30 10.58 -16.19
N SER A 267 -5.00 9.83 -15.12
CA SER A 267 -3.76 9.98 -14.37
C SER A 267 -2.51 9.55 -15.15
N PHE A 268 -2.67 8.74 -16.20
CA PHE A 268 -1.62 8.39 -17.15
C PHE A 268 -1.50 9.43 -18.26
N ILE A 269 -2.62 9.81 -18.88
CA ILE A 269 -2.67 10.68 -20.04
C ILE A 269 -2.15 12.08 -19.73
N TYR A 270 -2.56 12.65 -18.58
CA TYR A 270 -2.32 14.05 -18.21
C TYR A 270 -1.18 14.24 -17.20
N SER A 271 -0.41 13.19 -16.93
CA SER A 271 0.76 13.24 -16.05
C SER A 271 2.05 13.21 -16.86
N THR A 272 3.08 13.90 -16.40
CA THR A 272 4.44 13.73 -16.91
C THR A 272 4.85 12.28 -16.70
N ALA A 273 5.45 11.66 -17.71
CA ALA A 273 5.92 10.30 -17.65
C ALA A 273 7.04 10.13 -16.60
N THR A 274 7.19 8.91 -16.11
CA THR A 274 8.25 8.52 -15.17
C THR A 274 9.62 8.87 -15.77
N SER A 275 10.54 9.43 -14.96
CA SER A 275 11.86 9.82 -15.42
C SER A 275 12.71 8.62 -15.79
N PRO A 276 13.64 8.75 -16.76
CA PRO A 276 14.53 7.65 -17.14
C PRO A 276 15.34 7.08 -15.97
N HIS A 277 15.80 7.93 -15.05
CA HIS A 277 16.53 7.47 -13.87
C HIS A 277 15.66 6.60 -12.93
N THR A 278 14.39 6.97 -12.76
CA THR A 278 13.44 6.15 -12.00
C THR A 278 13.20 4.80 -12.66
N VAL A 279 13.02 4.79 -13.99
CA VAL A 279 12.84 3.54 -14.77
C VAL A 279 14.08 2.65 -14.68
N ALA A 280 15.27 3.24 -14.80
CA ALA A 280 16.53 2.51 -14.63
C ALA A 280 16.66 1.92 -13.22
N SER A 281 16.23 2.66 -12.18
CA SER A 281 16.21 2.16 -10.79
C SER A 281 15.27 0.96 -10.63
N ILE A 282 14.11 0.99 -11.28
CA ILE A 282 13.19 -0.16 -11.30
C ILE A 282 13.87 -1.39 -11.90
N ILE A 283 14.51 -1.24 -13.08
CA ILE A 283 15.24 -2.35 -13.74
C ILE A 283 16.35 -2.87 -12.82
N ALA A 284 17.17 -1.96 -12.27
CA ALA A 284 18.30 -2.33 -11.42
C ALA A 284 17.87 -3.07 -10.15
N ALA A 285 16.78 -2.63 -9.49
CA ALA A 285 16.24 -3.28 -8.30
C ALA A 285 15.72 -4.70 -8.60
N HIS A 286 15.01 -4.91 -9.72
CA HIS A 286 14.56 -6.22 -10.15
C HIS A 286 15.74 -7.14 -10.48
N GLN A 287 16.75 -6.64 -11.19
CA GLN A 287 17.99 -7.39 -11.47
C GLN A 287 18.73 -7.77 -10.18
N HIS A 288 18.77 -6.88 -9.19
CA HIS A 288 19.38 -7.15 -7.90
C HIS A 288 18.63 -8.27 -7.16
N PHE A 289 17.30 -8.18 -7.10
CA PHE A 289 16.46 -9.21 -6.47
C PHE A 289 16.63 -10.58 -7.12
N GLN A 290 16.66 -10.67 -8.46
CA GLN A 290 16.85 -11.93 -9.17
C GLN A 290 18.23 -12.57 -8.96
N LYS A 291 19.25 -11.78 -8.61
CA LYS A 291 20.62 -12.28 -8.36
C LYS A 291 20.83 -12.78 -6.94
N ASP A 292 20.12 -12.20 -5.97
CA ASP A 292 20.32 -12.49 -4.55
C ASP A 292 19.00 -12.44 -3.78
N GLU A 293 18.49 -13.60 -3.43
CA GLU A 293 17.27 -13.78 -2.63
C GLU A 293 17.56 -13.82 -1.12
N ASN A 294 18.81 -13.59 -0.66
CA ASN A 294 19.13 -13.65 0.76
C ASN A 294 18.29 -12.66 1.59
N GLN A 295 17.99 -11.46 1.04
CA GLN A 295 17.17 -10.48 1.76
C GLN A 295 15.75 -10.99 1.99
N LEU A 296 15.18 -11.74 1.06
CA LEU A 296 13.87 -12.37 1.24
C LEU A 296 13.92 -13.43 2.36
N ARG A 297 14.95 -14.28 2.37
CA ARG A 297 15.16 -15.28 3.41
C ARG A 297 15.32 -14.63 4.79
N TYR A 298 16.17 -13.60 4.92
CA TYR A 298 16.35 -12.86 6.18
C TYR A 298 15.05 -12.24 6.66
N LEU A 299 14.25 -11.67 5.76
CA LEU A 299 12.94 -11.16 6.11
C LEU A 299 12.02 -12.24 6.68
N GLN A 300 11.96 -13.42 6.05
CA GLN A 300 11.14 -14.55 6.51
C GLN A 300 11.62 -15.07 7.87
N GLU A 301 12.94 -15.17 8.08
CA GLU A 301 13.53 -15.53 9.37
C GLU A 301 13.14 -14.50 10.45
N ASN A 302 13.23 -13.21 10.15
CA ASN A 302 12.87 -12.13 11.08
C ASN A 302 11.37 -12.09 11.40
N ILE A 303 10.49 -12.35 10.43
CA ILE A 303 9.04 -12.51 10.68
C ILE A 303 8.80 -13.68 11.63
N SER A 304 9.43 -14.82 11.38
CA SER A 304 9.32 -16.01 12.23
C SER A 304 9.83 -15.74 13.65
N GLN A 305 10.98 -15.04 13.78
CA GLN A 305 11.56 -14.63 15.05
C GLN A 305 10.61 -13.69 15.82
N PHE A 306 10.08 -12.67 15.15
CA PHE A 306 9.12 -11.73 15.77
C PHE A 306 7.92 -12.47 16.36
N ARG A 307 7.32 -13.38 15.59
CA ARG A 307 6.17 -14.16 16.04
C ARG A 307 6.52 -15.12 17.19
N SER A 308 7.68 -15.76 17.11
CA SER A 308 8.17 -16.62 18.19
C SER A 308 8.33 -15.87 19.52
N VAL A 309 9.01 -14.73 19.49
CA VAL A 309 9.21 -13.88 20.69
C VAL A 309 7.88 -13.31 21.19
N MET A 310 6.98 -12.90 20.30
CA MET A 310 5.62 -12.45 20.64
C MET A 310 4.87 -13.51 21.44
N HIS A 311 4.93 -14.79 21.02
CA HIS A 311 4.31 -15.91 21.75
C HIS A 311 5.00 -16.20 23.08
N GLN A 312 6.34 -16.18 23.13
CA GLN A 312 7.11 -16.38 24.39
C GLN A 312 6.78 -15.32 25.46
N LEU A 313 6.48 -14.10 25.02
CA LEU A 313 6.10 -12.99 25.90
C LEU A 313 4.57 -12.92 26.17
N ASN A 314 3.78 -13.89 25.68
CA ASN A 314 2.32 -13.93 25.80
C ASN A 314 1.60 -12.69 25.24
N LEU A 315 2.13 -12.10 24.18
CA LEU A 315 1.58 -10.88 23.57
C LEU A 315 0.56 -11.17 22.44
N GLN A 316 0.36 -12.41 22.03
CA GLN A 316 -0.45 -12.79 20.86
C GLN A 316 -1.88 -12.24 20.91
N ASN A 317 -2.49 -12.13 22.10
CA ASN A 317 -3.85 -11.61 22.27
C ASN A 317 -3.98 -10.10 22.00
N HIS A 318 -2.86 -9.39 21.95
CA HIS A 318 -2.82 -7.97 21.60
C HIS A 318 -2.59 -7.74 20.10
N PHE A 319 -2.16 -8.75 19.36
CA PHE A 319 -1.86 -8.63 17.94
C PHE A 319 -3.00 -9.15 17.07
N LEU A 320 -3.17 -8.51 15.91
CA LEU A 320 -3.96 -9.07 14.82
C LEU A 320 -3.21 -10.26 14.23
N GLU A 321 -3.95 -11.23 13.71
CA GLU A 321 -3.33 -12.37 13.05
C GLU A 321 -2.69 -11.93 11.73
N SER A 322 -1.38 -12.16 11.60
CA SER A 322 -0.60 -11.87 10.41
C SER A 322 0.58 -12.82 10.28
N PHE A 323 0.85 -13.27 9.05
CA PHE A 323 2.01 -14.08 8.68
C PHE A 323 2.99 -13.30 7.80
N THR A 324 2.77 -11.99 7.64
CA THR A 324 3.55 -11.12 6.76
C THR A 324 4.50 -10.23 7.56
N GLN A 325 5.23 -9.38 6.86
CA GLN A 325 6.14 -8.39 7.45
C GLN A 325 5.42 -7.28 8.23
N ILE A 326 4.09 -7.21 8.18
CA ILE A 326 3.30 -6.22 8.91
C ILE A 326 2.67 -6.91 10.12
N GLN A 327 2.99 -6.43 11.32
CA GLN A 327 2.51 -6.97 12.59
C GLN A 327 1.85 -5.84 13.39
N SER A 328 0.57 -5.97 13.73
CA SER A 328 -0.22 -4.89 14.32
C SER A 328 -0.70 -5.21 15.72
N CYS A 329 -0.21 -4.44 16.71
CA CYS A 329 -0.61 -4.54 18.11
C CYS A 329 -1.74 -3.57 18.42
N LEU A 330 -2.93 -4.06 18.78
CA LEU A 330 -4.09 -3.25 19.11
C LEU A 330 -3.91 -2.52 20.45
N ILE A 331 -4.02 -1.21 20.41
CA ILE A 331 -4.03 -0.32 21.59
C ILE A 331 -5.12 0.73 21.35
N PRO A 332 -6.38 0.47 21.77
CA PRO A 332 -7.50 1.36 21.51
C PRO A 332 -7.30 2.76 22.09
N GLY A 333 -7.67 3.78 21.31
CA GLY A 333 -7.60 5.19 21.66
C GLY A 333 -6.38 5.92 21.10
N ASN A 334 -6.63 7.07 20.44
CA ASN A 334 -5.58 7.87 19.79
C ASN A 334 -4.49 8.32 20.76
N GLU A 335 -4.86 8.66 21.97
CA GLU A 335 -3.91 9.09 23.00
C GLU A 335 -3.07 7.92 23.53
N GLN A 336 -3.72 6.81 23.83
CA GLN A 336 -3.08 5.59 24.36
C GLN A 336 -2.07 5.02 23.39
N VAL A 337 -2.44 4.86 22.12
CA VAL A 337 -1.52 4.36 21.10
C VAL A 337 -0.38 5.34 20.84
N SER A 338 -0.61 6.67 21.00
CA SER A 338 0.45 7.67 20.89
C SER A 338 1.46 7.54 22.04
N LYS A 339 0.99 7.37 23.28
CA LYS A 339 1.85 7.15 24.46
C LYS A 339 2.71 5.89 24.30
N ALA A 340 2.10 4.80 23.80
CA ALA A 340 2.83 3.56 23.53
C ALA A 340 3.92 3.74 22.44
N ALA A 341 3.59 4.43 21.35
CA ALA A 341 4.58 4.75 20.31
C ALA A 341 5.72 5.62 20.87
N SER A 342 5.40 6.68 21.60
CA SER A 342 6.41 7.56 22.21
C SER A 342 7.33 6.79 23.16
N PHE A 343 6.78 5.90 24.00
CA PHE A 343 7.58 5.06 24.88
C PHE A 343 8.59 4.20 24.13
N LEU A 344 8.20 3.57 23.03
CA LEU A 344 9.12 2.77 22.21
C LEU A 344 10.14 3.66 21.47
N GLN A 345 9.73 4.83 21.00
CA GLN A 345 10.59 5.79 20.32
C GLN A 345 11.66 6.38 21.27
N GLU A 346 11.34 6.61 22.54
CA GLU A 346 12.31 6.99 23.59
C GLU A 346 13.36 5.87 23.86
N LYS A 347 13.02 4.63 23.49
CA LYS A 347 13.93 3.47 23.52
C LYS A 347 14.61 3.21 22.16
N GLU A 348 14.60 4.20 21.28
CA GLU A 348 15.22 4.16 19.96
C GLU A 348 14.55 3.20 18.95
N PHE A 349 13.30 2.73 19.20
CA PHE A 349 12.54 1.91 18.25
C PHE A 349 11.54 2.77 17.48
N ASP A 350 11.73 2.92 16.17
CA ASP A 350 10.81 3.66 15.31
C ASP A 350 9.57 2.83 14.99
N VAL A 351 8.61 2.83 15.91
CA VAL A 351 7.28 2.22 15.74
C VAL A 351 6.23 3.31 15.62
N ARG A 352 5.25 3.15 14.72
CA ARG A 352 4.25 4.18 14.45
C ARG A 352 2.88 3.83 15.00
N ALA A 353 2.27 4.84 15.63
CA ALA A 353 0.86 4.80 16.03
C ALA A 353 -0.04 5.02 14.81
N ILE A 354 -0.92 4.07 14.53
CA ILE A 354 -1.99 4.20 13.55
C ILE A 354 -3.27 4.57 14.29
N LYS A 355 -3.78 5.75 13.96
CA LYS A 355 -4.86 6.41 14.68
C LYS A 355 -6.16 6.46 13.87
N SER A 356 -7.27 6.62 14.54
CA SER A 356 -8.51 7.04 13.89
C SER A 356 -8.32 8.44 13.27
N PRO A 357 -8.83 8.70 12.04
CA PRO A 357 -9.72 7.87 11.22
C PRO A 357 -9.01 6.97 10.21
N THR A 358 -7.67 6.81 10.26
CA THR A 358 -6.95 5.88 9.36
C THR A 358 -7.44 4.44 9.57
N VAL A 359 -7.68 4.09 10.83
CA VAL A 359 -8.36 2.84 11.25
C VAL A 359 -9.63 3.20 12.01
N PRO A 360 -10.62 2.30 12.13
CA PRO A 360 -11.84 2.56 12.90
C PRO A 360 -11.53 2.90 14.36
N LYS A 361 -12.37 3.76 14.96
CA LYS A 361 -12.28 4.10 16.39
C LYS A 361 -12.38 2.83 17.24
N GLY A 362 -11.49 2.68 18.21
CA GLY A 362 -11.35 1.48 19.04
C GLY A 362 -10.50 0.38 18.43
N LYS A 363 -9.95 0.61 17.22
CA LYS A 363 -9.05 -0.29 16.49
C LYS A 363 -7.69 0.36 16.23
N GLU A 364 -7.35 1.40 16.99
CA GLU A 364 -6.04 2.03 16.93
C GLU A 364 -4.96 1.03 17.34
N ARG A 365 -3.77 1.13 16.73
CA ARG A 365 -2.72 0.13 16.86
C ARG A 365 -1.31 0.69 16.70
N LEU A 366 -0.35 0.02 17.27
CA LEU A 366 1.04 0.10 16.84
C LEU A 366 1.24 -0.81 15.65
N ARG A 367 1.77 -0.26 14.54
CA ARG A 367 2.12 -1.04 13.36
C ARG A 367 3.63 -1.25 13.35
N PHE A 368 4.04 -2.51 13.40
CA PHE A 368 5.43 -2.92 13.22
C PHE A 368 5.62 -3.38 11.78
N CYS A 369 6.63 -2.84 11.12
CA CYS A 369 7.14 -3.33 9.85
C CYS A 369 8.43 -4.10 10.15
N ILE A 370 8.46 -5.37 9.75
CA ILE A 370 9.64 -6.21 9.87
C ILE A 370 10.42 -6.11 8.59
N HIS A 371 11.74 -6.01 8.70
CA HIS A 371 12.65 -5.84 7.58
C HIS A 371 13.70 -6.94 7.56
N SER A 372 14.28 -7.19 6.40
CA SER A 372 15.39 -8.13 6.23
C SER A 372 16.63 -7.73 7.05
N PHE A 373 16.79 -6.44 7.31
CA PHE A 373 17.94 -5.87 8.02
C PHE A 373 17.75 -5.72 9.54
N ASN A 374 16.58 -6.04 10.10
CA ASN A 374 16.42 -6.08 11.55
C ASN A 374 17.23 -7.24 12.14
N ASN A 375 17.93 -6.98 13.23
CA ASN A 375 18.65 -8.02 13.96
C ASN A 375 17.73 -8.76 14.94
N PRO A 376 17.94 -10.06 15.20
CA PRO A 376 17.16 -10.81 16.19
C PRO A 376 17.11 -10.15 17.57
N SER A 377 18.22 -9.53 18.02
CA SER A 377 18.28 -8.80 19.30
C SER A 377 17.42 -7.53 19.31
N GLU A 378 17.28 -6.84 18.19
CA GLU A 378 16.40 -5.66 18.05
C GLU A 378 14.93 -6.08 18.14
N ILE A 379 14.58 -7.18 17.46
CA ILE A 379 13.22 -7.77 17.47
C ILE A 379 12.83 -8.19 18.89
N GLU A 380 13.75 -8.88 19.59
CA GLU A 380 13.52 -9.28 20.98
C GLU A 380 13.38 -8.06 21.91
N ALA A 381 14.24 -7.06 21.74
CA ALA A 381 14.25 -5.87 22.57
C ALA A 381 12.98 -5.01 22.38
N VAL A 382 12.50 -4.81 21.14
CA VAL A 382 11.27 -4.03 20.90
C VAL A 382 10.06 -4.70 21.53
N LEU A 383 9.93 -6.03 21.43
CA LEU A 383 8.81 -6.77 22.00
C LEU A 383 8.89 -6.83 23.54
N LYS A 384 10.07 -6.96 24.14
CA LYS A 384 10.25 -6.85 25.60
C LYS A 384 9.84 -5.47 26.14
N ASN A 385 10.23 -4.40 25.44
CA ASN A 385 9.82 -3.05 25.81
C ASN A 385 8.29 -2.86 25.66
N LEU A 386 7.67 -3.41 24.60
CA LEU A 386 6.22 -3.41 24.44
C LEU A 386 5.52 -4.14 25.59
N ALA A 387 6.01 -5.34 25.96
CA ALA A 387 5.45 -6.10 27.08
C ALA A 387 5.52 -5.31 28.40
N MET A 388 6.66 -4.68 28.70
CA MET A 388 6.81 -3.82 29.88
C MET A 388 5.83 -2.64 29.87
N TYR A 389 5.58 -2.03 28.71
CA TYR A 389 4.61 -0.94 28.58
C TYR A 389 3.18 -1.43 28.88
N LEU A 390 2.79 -2.55 28.28
CA LEU A 390 1.43 -3.11 28.44
C LEU A 390 1.13 -3.52 29.89
N ILE A 391 2.09 -4.14 30.60
CA ILE A 391 1.95 -4.50 32.03
C ILE A 391 1.73 -3.22 32.86
N LYS A 392 2.59 -2.21 32.71
CA LYS A 392 2.47 -0.95 33.46
C LYS A 392 1.16 -0.20 33.20
N SER A 393 0.59 -0.34 32.01
CA SER A 393 -0.68 0.31 31.68
C SER A 393 -1.90 -0.40 32.27
N THR A 394 -1.79 -1.71 32.57
CA THR A 394 -2.85 -2.47 33.27
C THR A 394 -2.86 -2.20 34.78
N ASP A 395 -1.68 -1.93 35.38
CA ASP A 395 -1.58 -1.64 36.83
C ASP A 395 -2.06 -0.22 37.20
N ASN A 396 -2.30 0.64 36.24
CA ASN A 396 -2.77 2.02 36.41
C ASN A 396 -4.26 2.26 36.08
N VAL A 397 -5.04 1.21 35.88
CA VAL A 397 -6.51 1.20 35.69
C VAL A 397 -7.17 0.55 36.88
#